data_a916fcaab810954caa5d77a69c32ab3c
#
_entry.id   a916fcaab810954caa5d77a69c32ab3c
#
_cell.length_a   1.000
_cell.length_b   1.000
_cell.length_c   1.000
_cell.angle_alpha   90.00
_cell.angle_beta   90.00
_cell.angle_gamma   90.00
#
_symmetry.space_group_name_H-M   'P 1'
#
loop_
_entity.id
_entity.type
_entity.pdbx_description
1 polymer ?
#
loop_
_entity_poly.entity_id
_entity_poly.type
_entity_poly.pdbx_seq_one_letter_code
_entity_poly.pdbx_strand_id
1 'polypeptide(L)'
;MNALLKLSRLIDTITESIGQAARWLVLIVVLISAGNAVMRYTINYSSNAFLEIQWYLFGLIFLPCAAYTLLRNEHVRIDLISSRFSGRGQAWIDIFGILFFLMPMAVGILVLSWPVFMLALQSSEMSNSAGGLIVWPARLMIPGGFLLLILQAASEFIKRVGFLQGLCPDPSQKHSTLTAEEELALVIKKRQE
;
A
#
# COMPACT_ATOMS: atom_id res chain seq x y z
N MET A 1 12.86 6.29 -22.84
CA MET A 1 13.18 5.65 -21.56
C MET A 1 13.34 6.67 -20.42
N ASN A 2 14.15 7.72 -20.55
CA ASN A 2 14.33 8.72 -19.47
C ASN A 2 13.04 9.40 -18.96
N ALA A 3 12.07 9.66 -19.84
CA ALA A 3 10.76 10.21 -19.44
C ALA A 3 9.94 9.21 -18.61
N LEU A 4 9.94 7.92 -18.98
CA LEU A 4 9.24 6.87 -18.24
C LEU A 4 9.85 6.65 -16.85
N LEU A 5 11.17 6.74 -16.73
CA LEU A 5 11.86 6.66 -15.44
C LEU A 5 11.59 7.87 -14.53
N LYS A 6 11.38 9.06 -15.12
CA LYS A 6 10.94 10.25 -14.37
C LYS A 6 9.52 10.07 -13.84
N LEU A 7 8.61 9.54 -14.68
CA LEU A 7 7.23 9.24 -14.30
C LEU A 7 7.20 8.18 -13.18
N SER A 8 7.98 7.11 -13.30
CA SER A 8 8.12 6.08 -12.26
C SER A 8 8.53 6.70 -10.92
N ARG A 9 9.54 7.58 -10.90
CA ARG A 9 9.97 8.26 -9.67
C ARG A 9 8.88 9.15 -9.06
N LEU A 10 8.08 9.81 -9.88
CA LEU A 10 6.95 10.61 -9.39
C LEU A 10 5.90 9.73 -8.70
N ILE A 11 5.55 8.61 -9.33
CA ILE A 11 4.63 7.62 -8.74
C ILE A 11 5.19 7.08 -7.42
N ASP A 12 6.48 6.71 -7.40
CA ASP A 12 7.16 6.23 -6.20
C ASP A 12 7.09 7.26 -5.06
N THR A 13 7.31 8.55 -5.34
CA THR A 13 7.24 9.62 -4.35
C THR A 13 5.83 9.78 -3.77
N ILE A 14 4.80 9.71 -4.62
CA ILE A 14 3.40 9.78 -4.19
C ILE A 14 3.08 8.58 -3.29
N THR A 15 3.42 7.36 -3.73
CA THR A 15 3.17 6.14 -2.96
C THR A 15 3.91 6.15 -1.62
N GLU A 16 5.17 6.62 -1.61
CA GLU A 16 5.96 6.78 -0.38
C GLU A 16 5.30 7.75 0.60
N SER A 17 4.85 8.91 0.12
CA SER A 17 4.19 9.92 0.96
C SER A 17 2.88 9.38 1.56
N ILE A 18 2.09 8.64 0.78
CA ILE A 18 0.85 8.01 1.24
C ILE A 18 1.16 6.93 2.30
N GLY A 19 2.16 6.07 2.07
CA GLY A 19 2.58 5.07 3.04
C GLY A 19 3.09 5.68 4.35
N GLN A 20 3.80 6.81 4.27
CA GLN A 20 4.22 7.53 5.46
C GLN A 20 3.05 8.16 6.23
N ALA A 21 2.07 8.70 5.52
CA ALA A 21 0.85 9.24 6.15
C ALA A 21 0.02 8.14 6.82
N ALA A 22 -0.03 6.94 6.26
CA ALA A 22 -0.76 5.80 6.82
C ALA A 22 -0.31 5.45 8.24
N ARG A 23 0.96 5.66 8.59
CA ARG A 23 1.48 5.44 9.96
C ARG A 23 0.78 6.32 11.00
N TRP A 24 0.49 7.58 10.65
CA TRP A 24 -0.23 8.50 11.53
C TRP A 24 -1.71 8.14 11.64
N LEU A 25 -2.31 7.60 10.57
CA LEU A 25 -3.69 7.11 10.60
C LEU A 25 -3.84 5.93 11.56
N VAL A 26 -2.85 5.05 11.68
CA VAL A 26 -2.86 3.96 12.68
C VAL A 26 -2.98 4.53 14.09
N LEU A 27 -2.20 5.57 14.43
CA LEU A 27 -2.30 6.22 15.73
C LEU A 27 -3.70 6.81 15.96
N ILE A 28 -4.28 7.46 14.95
CA ILE A 28 -5.62 8.03 15.03
C ILE A 28 -6.67 6.94 15.29
N VAL A 29 -6.60 5.81 14.57
CA VAL A 29 -7.52 4.67 14.78
C VAL A 29 -7.42 4.14 16.20
N VAL A 30 -6.21 3.97 16.72
CA VAL A 30 -5.98 3.47 18.08
C VAL A 30 -6.57 4.44 19.12
N LEU A 31 -6.36 5.75 18.95
CA LEU A 31 -6.91 6.76 19.86
C LEU A 31 -8.44 6.80 19.83
N ILE A 32 -9.06 6.71 18.65
CA ILE A 32 -10.52 6.65 18.50
C ILE A 32 -11.06 5.38 19.17
N SER A 33 -10.42 4.23 18.95
CA SER A 33 -10.83 2.95 19.52
C SER A 33 -10.73 2.95 21.04
N ALA A 34 -9.61 3.42 21.59
CA ALA A 34 -9.41 3.55 23.02
C ALA A 34 -10.40 4.54 23.65
N GLY A 35 -10.59 5.72 23.02
CA GLY A 35 -11.55 6.72 23.46
C GLY A 35 -12.99 6.17 23.50
N ASN A 36 -13.42 5.48 22.45
CA ASN A 36 -14.73 4.84 22.40
C ASN A 36 -14.91 3.78 23.50
N ALA A 37 -13.87 2.99 23.77
CA ALA A 37 -13.89 2.01 24.85
C ALA A 37 -14.03 2.71 26.23
N VAL A 38 -13.25 3.74 26.50
CA VAL A 38 -13.33 4.51 27.76
C VAL A 38 -14.73 5.13 27.94
N MET A 39 -15.26 5.79 26.91
CA MET A 39 -16.60 6.40 26.97
C MET A 39 -17.69 5.35 27.23
N ARG A 40 -17.58 4.18 26.61
CA ARG A 40 -18.52 3.09 26.81
C ARG A 40 -18.54 2.58 28.26
N TYR A 41 -17.36 2.46 28.88
CA TYR A 41 -17.25 1.90 30.24
C TYR A 41 -17.49 2.95 31.33
N THR A 42 -17.16 4.24 31.10
CA THR A 42 -17.28 5.29 32.13
C THR A 42 -18.66 5.94 32.15
N ILE A 43 -19.23 6.26 31.00
CA ILE A 43 -20.49 7.01 30.88
C ILE A 43 -21.59 6.25 30.14
N ASN A 44 -21.39 4.96 29.84
CA ASN A 44 -22.30 4.10 29.09
C ASN A 44 -22.73 4.70 27.73
N TYR A 45 -21.88 5.52 27.13
CA TYR A 45 -22.11 6.13 25.82
C TYR A 45 -21.32 5.38 24.74
N SER A 46 -22.03 4.92 23.70
CA SER A 46 -21.42 4.30 22.52
C SER A 46 -22.22 4.72 21.29
N SER A 47 -21.50 5.03 20.21
CA SER A 47 -22.11 5.36 18.93
C SER A 47 -21.58 4.43 17.84
N ASN A 48 -22.46 3.96 16.98
CA ASN A 48 -22.07 3.15 15.80
C ASN A 48 -21.17 3.94 14.85
N ALA A 49 -21.31 5.27 14.80
CA ALA A 49 -20.43 6.13 13.99
C ALA A 49 -18.95 5.98 14.39
N PHE A 50 -18.62 5.83 15.69
CA PHE A 50 -17.24 5.60 16.14
C PHE A 50 -16.68 4.24 15.68
N LEU A 51 -17.53 3.21 15.60
CA LEU A 51 -17.13 1.91 15.07
C LEU A 51 -16.92 1.98 13.56
N GLU A 52 -17.82 2.65 12.84
CA GLU A 52 -17.74 2.77 11.38
C GLU A 52 -16.54 3.60 10.94
N ILE A 53 -16.23 4.72 11.62
CA ILE A 53 -15.06 5.53 11.27
C ILE A 53 -13.75 4.75 11.45
N GLN A 54 -13.67 3.83 12.43
CA GLN A 54 -12.52 2.94 12.58
C GLN A 54 -12.35 2.03 11.36
N TRP A 55 -13.45 1.47 10.84
CA TRP A 55 -13.41 0.64 9.64
C TRP A 55 -13.04 1.43 8.40
N TYR A 56 -13.52 2.68 8.28
CA TYR A 56 -13.14 3.56 7.18
C TYR A 56 -11.64 3.88 7.23
N LEU A 57 -11.13 4.27 8.38
CA LEU A 57 -9.72 4.54 8.56
C LEU A 57 -8.87 3.28 8.32
N PHE A 58 -9.33 2.12 8.76
CA PHE A 58 -8.65 0.86 8.47
C PHE A 58 -8.57 0.56 6.96
N GLY A 59 -9.66 0.76 6.23
CA GLY A 59 -9.67 0.65 4.77
C GLY A 59 -8.72 1.65 4.09
N LEU A 60 -8.68 2.89 4.60
CA LEU A 60 -7.78 3.94 4.12
C LEU A 60 -6.29 3.66 4.42
N ILE A 61 -6.00 2.90 5.47
CA ILE A 61 -4.65 2.43 5.77
C ILE A 61 -4.30 1.26 4.86
N PHE A 62 -5.13 0.22 4.86
CA PHE A 62 -4.80 -1.07 4.26
C PHE A 62 -4.67 -1.01 2.73
N LEU A 63 -5.63 -0.40 2.04
CA LEU A 63 -5.69 -0.42 0.58
C LEU A 63 -4.55 0.37 -0.08
N PRO A 64 -4.22 1.61 0.33
CA PRO A 64 -3.07 2.30 -0.23
C PRO A 64 -1.72 1.71 0.19
N CYS A 65 -1.64 1.11 1.39
CA CYS A 65 -0.42 0.43 1.82
C CYS A 65 -0.06 -0.79 0.97
N ALA A 66 -1.01 -1.40 0.25
CA ALA A 66 -0.70 -2.45 -0.71
C ALA A 66 0.23 -1.95 -1.84
N ALA A 67 0.04 -0.71 -2.31
CA ALA A 67 0.95 -0.08 -3.26
C ALA A 67 2.31 0.26 -2.62
N TYR A 68 2.32 0.71 -1.36
CA TYR A 68 3.53 1.00 -0.62
C TYR A 68 4.38 -0.24 -0.36
N THR A 69 3.78 -1.37 0.03
CA THR A 69 4.50 -2.64 0.20
C THR A 69 5.05 -3.18 -1.12
N LEU A 70 4.35 -2.92 -2.25
CA LEU A 70 4.87 -3.23 -3.58
C LEU A 70 6.10 -2.37 -3.91
N LEU A 71 6.07 -1.05 -3.61
CA LEU A 71 7.20 -0.14 -3.78
C LEU A 71 8.43 -0.57 -2.97
N ARG A 72 8.21 -1.00 -1.71
CA ARG A 72 9.27 -1.43 -0.80
C ARG A 72 9.77 -2.84 -1.07
N ASN A 73 9.10 -3.56 -1.97
CA ASN A 73 9.41 -4.96 -2.25
C ASN A 73 9.26 -5.88 -1.01
N GLU A 74 8.37 -5.51 -0.09
CA GLU A 74 8.12 -6.19 1.19
C GLU A 74 6.94 -7.19 1.12
N HIS A 75 6.40 -7.45 -0.06
CA HIS A 75 5.43 -8.52 -0.23
C HIS A 75 6.06 -9.87 0.11
N VAL A 76 5.31 -10.68 0.87
CA VAL A 76 5.72 -12.06 1.17
C VAL A 76 5.93 -12.81 -0.14
N ARG A 77 7.18 -13.02 -0.50
CA ARG A 77 7.59 -13.80 -1.67
C ARG A 77 8.06 -15.17 -1.20
N ILE A 78 7.76 -16.18 -2.00
CA ILE A 78 8.39 -17.48 -1.79
C ILE A 78 9.81 -17.39 -2.40
N ASP A 79 10.72 -16.76 -1.65
CA ASP A 79 12.10 -16.52 -2.09
C ASP A 79 12.89 -17.82 -2.32
N LEU A 80 12.36 -18.95 -1.82
CA LEU A 80 12.97 -20.28 -2.05
C LEU A 80 13.13 -20.63 -3.54
N ILE A 81 12.26 -20.12 -4.39
CA ILE A 81 12.30 -20.35 -5.83
C ILE A 81 13.05 -19.21 -6.52
N SER A 82 12.75 -17.97 -6.18
CA SER A 82 13.33 -16.79 -6.81
C SER A 82 14.83 -16.66 -6.53
N SER A 83 15.29 -17.00 -5.32
CA SER A 83 16.71 -16.95 -4.93
C SER A 83 17.64 -17.87 -5.76
N ARG A 84 17.07 -18.87 -6.45
CA ARG A 84 17.84 -19.75 -7.34
C ARG A 84 18.11 -19.15 -8.72
N PHE A 85 17.46 -18.06 -9.07
CA PHE A 85 17.63 -17.39 -10.35
C PHE A 85 18.56 -16.19 -10.24
N SER A 86 19.29 -15.91 -11.33
CA SER A 86 20.06 -14.67 -11.45
C SER A 86 19.15 -13.45 -11.36
N GLY A 87 19.68 -12.25 -11.01
CA GLY A 87 18.88 -11.03 -10.92
C GLY A 87 18.06 -10.71 -12.18
N ARG A 88 18.58 -11.06 -13.36
CA ARG A 88 17.80 -10.97 -14.62
C ARG A 88 16.65 -11.96 -14.69
N GLY A 89 16.84 -13.18 -14.18
CA GLY A 89 15.76 -14.19 -14.11
C GLY A 89 14.65 -13.75 -13.15
N GLN A 90 15.02 -13.19 -12.00
CA GLN A 90 14.06 -12.63 -11.04
C GLN A 90 13.26 -11.47 -11.67
N ALA A 91 13.92 -10.57 -12.40
CA ALA A 91 13.24 -9.47 -13.08
C ALA A 91 12.20 -9.96 -14.10
N TRP A 92 12.47 -11.05 -14.83
CA TRP A 92 11.50 -11.65 -15.75
C TRP A 92 10.31 -12.28 -15.03
N ILE A 93 10.54 -12.99 -13.92
CA ILE A 93 9.47 -13.56 -13.10
C ILE A 93 8.57 -12.44 -12.56
N ASP A 94 9.15 -11.35 -12.08
CA ASP A 94 8.41 -10.20 -11.57
C ASP A 94 7.60 -9.48 -12.65
N ILE A 95 8.18 -9.28 -13.85
CA ILE A 95 7.47 -8.73 -15.02
C ILE A 95 6.25 -9.58 -15.37
N PHE A 96 6.43 -10.90 -15.42
CA PHE A 96 5.35 -11.82 -15.70
C PHE A 96 4.26 -11.76 -14.62
N GLY A 97 4.65 -11.78 -13.34
CA GLY A 97 3.74 -11.67 -12.19
C GLY A 97 2.94 -10.37 -12.19
N ILE A 98 3.59 -9.24 -12.47
CA ILE A 98 2.92 -7.95 -12.57
C ILE A 98 1.93 -7.93 -13.73
N LEU A 99 2.33 -8.37 -14.92
CA LEU A 99 1.53 -8.23 -16.14
C LEU A 99 0.34 -9.21 -16.19
N PHE A 100 0.54 -10.46 -15.78
CA PHE A 100 -0.46 -11.53 -15.95
C PHE A 100 -1.31 -11.79 -14.71
N PHE A 101 -0.85 -11.42 -13.52
CA PHE A 101 -1.59 -11.65 -12.28
C PHE A 101 -2.01 -10.33 -11.62
N LEU A 102 -1.07 -9.46 -11.29
CA LEU A 102 -1.36 -8.25 -10.53
C LEU A 102 -2.21 -7.25 -11.33
N MET A 103 -1.82 -6.94 -12.56
CA MET A 103 -2.53 -5.96 -13.39
C MET A 103 -3.96 -6.39 -13.75
N PRO A 104 -4.23 -7.60 -14.27
CA PRO A 104 -5.60 -8.01 -14.58
C PRO A 104 -6.50 -8.04 -13.35
N MET A 105 -5.98 -8.52 -12.20
CA MET A 105 -6.72 -8.54 -10.95
C MET A 105 -7.04 -7.12 -10.49
N ALA A 106 -6.05 -6.24 -10.43
CA ALA A 106 -6.23 -4.87 -9.94
C ALA A 106 -7.17 -4.04 -10.84
N VAL A 107 -7.04 -4.16 -12.16
CA VAL A 107 -7.94 -3.51 -13.13
C VAL A 107 -9.35 -4.10 -13.02
N GLY A 108 -9.49 -5.41 -12.89
CA GLY A 108 -10.81 -6.04 -12.71
C GLY A 108 -11.52 -5.52 -11.47
N ILE A 109 -10.83 -5.44 -10.33
CA ILE A 109 -11.42 -4.90 -9.08
C ILE A 109 -11.74 -3.41 -9.24
N LEU A 110 -10.86 -2.61 -9.85
CA LEU A 110 -11.11 -1.19 -10.11
C LEU A 110 -12.39 -0.99 -10.94
N VAL A 111 -12.54 -1.73 -12.04
CA VAL A 111 -13.70 -1.63 -12.94
C VAL A 111 -14.99 -2.05 -12.25
N LEU A 112 -14.96 -3.13 -11.48
CA LEU A 112 -16.13 -3.64 -10.77
C LEU A 112 -16.52 -2.78 -9.55
N SER A 113 -15.57 -2.16 -8.87
CA SER A 113 -15.83 -1.32 -7.70
C SER A 113 -16.26 0.11 -8.07
N TRP A 114 -15.90 0.58 -9.25
CA TRP A 114 -16.21 1.95 -9.70
C TRP A 114 -17.72 2.26 -9.73
N PRO A 115 -18.57 1.44 -10.39
CA PRO A 115 -20.04 1.70 -10.39
C PRO A 115 -20.64 1.62 -8.98
N VAL A 116 -20.15 0.74 -8.11
CA VAL A 116 -20.59 0.64 -6.72
C VAL A 116 -20.31 1.92 -5.92
N PHE A 117 -19.12 2.50 -6.12
CA PHE A 117 -18.79 3.81 -5.56
C PHE A 117 -19.69 4.92 -6.12
N MET A 118 -19.88 4.97 -7.45
CA MET A 118 -20.71 5.98 -8.10
C MET A 118 -22.17 5.93 -7.64
N LEU A 119 -22.70 4.73 -7.48
CA LEU A 119 -24.07 4.54 -6.97
C LEU A 119 -24.19 5.08 -5.53
N ALA A 120 -23.25 4.78 -4.66
CA ALA A 120 -23.25 5.27 -3.28
C ALA A 120 -23.11 6.79 -3.18
N LEU A 121 -22.31 7.38 -4.09
CA LEU A 121 -22.12 8.83 -4.17
C LEU A 121 -23.42 9.54 -4.60
N GLN A 122 -24.08 9.02 -5.64
CA GLN A 122 -25.32 9.62 -6.18
C GLN A 122 -26.52 9.44 -5.25
N SER A 123 -26.63 8.28 -4.59
CA SER A 123 -27.73 7.99 -3.68
C SER A 123 -27.56 8.61 -2.30
N SER A 124 -26.38 9.16 -1.99
CA SER A 124 -26.03 9.63 -0.63
C SER A 124 -26.36 8.57 0.43
N GLU A 125 -26.08 7.31 0.10
CA GLU A 125 -26.41 6.14 0.93
C GLU A 125 -25.81 6.27 2.33
N MET A 126 -26.68 6.10 3.33
CA MET A 126 -26.30 6.06 4.74
C MET A 126 -26.13 4.61 5.20
N SER A 127 -25.30 4.41 6.20
CA SER A 127 -25.15 3.08 6.84
C SER A 127 -26.47 2.60 7.42
N ASN A 128 -26.69 1.29 7.38
CA ASN A 128 -27.87 0.65 8.00
C ASN A 128 -27.84 0.66 9.54
N SER A 129 -26.73 1.07 10.15
CA SER A 129 -26.60 1.19 11.60
C SER A 129 -27.28 2.45 12.12
N ALA A 130 -27.97 2.37 13.27
CA ALA A 130 -28.55 3.55 13.91
C ALA A 130 -27.46 4.58 14.24
N GLY A 131 -27.57 5.81 13.68
CA GLY A 131 -26.57 6.87 13.82
C GLY A 131 -25.29 6.59 13.02
N GLY A 132 -25.35 5.74 12.00
CA GLY A 132 -24.21 5.42 11.13
C GLY A 132 -23.81 6.54 10.17
N LEU A 133 -22.67 6.36 9.52
CA LEU A 133 -22.05 7.36 8.65
C LEU A 133 -22.52 7.18 7.18
N ILE A 134 -22.22 8.18 6.36
CA ILE A 134 -22.41 8.12 4.91
C ILE A 134 -21.41 7.13 4.28
N VAL A 135 -21.87 6.25 3.40
CA VAL A 135 -21.12 5.05 2.94
C VAL A 135 -20.13 5.34 1.80
N TRP A 136 -20.37 6.38 0.98
CA TRP A 136 -19.56 6.61 -0.21
C TRP A 136 -18.04 6.76 0.05
N PRO A 137 -17.54 7.33 1.20
CA PRO A 137 -16.11 7.42 1.45
C PRO A 137 -15.47 6.04 1.62
N ALA A 138 -16.15 5.11 2.30
CA ALA A 138 -15.68 3.73 2.43
C ALA A 138 -15.59 3.02 1.06
N ARG A 139 -16.61 3.22 0.21
CA ARG A 139 -16.64 2.63 -1.14
C ARG A 139 -15.61 3.25 -2.09
N LEU A 140 -15.22 4.53 -1.90
CA LEU A 140 -14.14 5.17 -2.65
C LEU A 140 -12.77 4.54 -2.38
N MET A 141 -12.55 4.02 -1.18
CA MET A 141 -11.24 3.48 -0.79
C MET A 141 -10.82 2.30 -1.66
N ILE A 142 -11.78 1.47 -2.10
CA ILE A 142 -11.49 0.31 -2.96
C ILE A 142 -10.96 0.75 -4.31
N PRO A 143 -11.70 1.49 -5.15
CA PRO A 143 -11.18 1.92 -6.44
C PRO A 143 -9.96 2.84 -6.30
N GLY A 144 -9.89 3.70 -5.28
CA GLY A 144 -8.74 4.56 -5.01
C GLY A 144 -7.46 3.78 -4.67
N GLY A 145 -7.56 2.78 -3.80
CA GLY A 145 -6.43 1.93 -3.44
C GLY A 145 -5.94 1.07 -4.62
N PHE A 146 -6.86 0.48 -5.38
CA PHE A 146 -6.49 -0.31 -6.57
C PHE A 146 -5.95 0.57 -7.71
N LEU A 147 -6.42 1.79 -7.88
CA LEU A 147 -5.83 2.75 -8.82
C LEU A 147 -4.37 3.04 -8.45
N LEU A 148 -4.09 3.31 -7.16
CA LEU A 148 -2.73 3.53 -6.69
C LEU A 148 -1.85 2.28 -6.89
N LEU A 149 -2.40 1.09 -6.64
CA LEU A 149 -1.71 -0.18 -6.87
C LEU A 149 -1.37 -0.39 -8.35
N ILE A 150 -2.28 -0.07 -9.27
CA ILE A 150 -2.04 -0.14 -10.73
C ILE A 150 -0.93 0.84 -11.13
N LEU A 151 -0.95 2.07 -10.63
CA LEU A 151 0.10 3.05 -10.91
C LEU A 151 1.46 2.56 -10.39
N GLN A 152 1.50 2.01 -9.18
CA GLN A 152 2.73 1.47 -8.62
C GLN A 152 3.21 0.22 -9.37
N ALA A 153 2.32 -0.66 -9.79
CA ALA A 153 2.65 -1.84 -10.60
C ALA A 153 3.24 -1.42 -11.95
N ALA A 154 2.69 -0.37 -12.59
CA ALA A 154 3.25 0.20 -13.81
C ALA A 154 4.66 0.80 -13.58
N SER A 155 4.87 1.49 -12.45
CA SER A 155 6.18 2.00 -12.04
C SER A 155 7.20 0.86 -11.88
N GLU A 156 6.84 -0.20 -11.17
CA GLU A 156 7.69 -1.37 -10.98
C GLU A 156 8.01 -2.07 -12.31
N PHE A 157 7.03 -2.21 -13.19
CA PHE A 157 7.24 -2.75 -14.53
C PHE A 157 8.27 -1.94 -15.32
N ILE A 158 8.16 -0.61 -15.34
CA ILE A 158 9.10 0.30 -16.03
C ILE A 158 10.51 0.13 -15.46
N LYS A 159 10.67 0.05 -14.14
CA LYS A 159 11.97 -0.13 -13.48
C LYS A 159 12.62 -1.46 -13.85
N ARG A 160 11.85 -2.57 -13.85
CA ARG A 160 12.37 -3.89 -14.21
C ARG A 160 12.78 -3.99 -15.67
N VAL A 161 11.99 -3.41 -16.58
CA VAL A 161 12.36 -3.31 -18.01
C VAL A 161 13.61 -2.46 -18.17
N GLY A 162 13.72 -1.33 -17.46
CA GLY A 162 14.90 -0.48 -17.45
C GLY A 162 16.17 -1.20 -16.95
N PHE A 163 16.03 -2.05 -15.93
CA PHE A 163 17.11 -2.88 -15.41
C PHE A 163 17.58 -3.92 -16.46
N LEU A 164 16.66 -4.60 -17.13
CA LEU A 164 17.00 -5.57 -18.19
C LEU A 164 17.75 -4.92 -19.35
N GLN A 165 17.47 -3.63 -19.63
CA GLN A 165 18.16 -2.83 -20.65
C GLN A 165 19.49 -2.21 -20.14
N GLY A 166 19.84 -2.41 -18.87
CA GLY A 166 21.06 -1.87 -18.28
C GLY A 166 21.02 -0.36 -17.98
N LEU A 167 19.83 0.26 -17.97
CA LEU A 167 19.63 1.69 -17.75
C LEU A 167 19.44 2.05 -16.26
N CYS A 168 19.14 1.06 -15.42
CA CYS A 168 18.89 1.22 -13.99
C CYS A 168 19.63 0.12 -13.21
N PRO A 169 20.08 0.41 -11.96
CA PRO A 169 20.51 -0.63 -11.04
C PRO A 169 19.34 -1.57 -10.72
N ASP A 170 19.65 -2.75 -10.21
CA ASP A 170 18.67 -3.77 -9.86
C ASP A 170 17.67 -3.23 -8.81
N PRO A 171 16.38 -3.08 -9.14
CA PRO A 171 15.39 -2.57 -8.20
C PRO A 171 15.09 -3.55 -7.05
N SER A 172 15.47 -4.83 -7.17
CA SER A 172 15.33 -5.81 -6.09
C SER A 172 16.37 -5.63 -4.99
N GLN A 173 17.51 -4.99 -5.27
CA GLN A 173 18.56 -4.69 -4.29
C GLN A 173 18.27 -3.40 -3.48
N LYS A 174 17.20 -2.69 -3.75
CA LYS A 174 16.80 -1.54 -2.95
C LYS A 174 16.23 -2.02 -1.61
N HIS A 175 16.91 -1.61 -0.57
CA HIS A 175 16.57 -1.84 0.84
C HIS A 175 16.79 -3.28 1.34
N SER A 176 17.99 -3.83 1.18
CA SER A 176 18.55 -4.43 2.38
C SER A 176 18.75 -3.29 3.39
N THR A 177 17.74 -2.94 4.15
CA THR A 177 17.98 -2.35 5.47
C THR A 177 19.01 -3.27 6.08
N LEU A 178 20.19 -2.71 6.38
CA LEU A 178 21.22 -3.41 7.11
C LEU A 178 20.51 -4.24 8.17
N THR A 179 20.74 -5.53 8.20
CA THR A 179 20.15 -6.35 9.28
C THR A 179 20.55 -5.68 10.58
N ALA A 180 19.73 -5.79 11.63
CA ALA A 180 20.04 -5.19 12.93
C ALA A 180 21.47 -5.57 13.39
N GLU A 181 21.98 -6.71 12.92
CA GLU A 181 23.35 -7.17 13.12
C GLU A 181 24.39 -6.34 12.34
N GLU A 182 24.09 -5.96 11.10
CA GLU A 182 24.97 -5.11 10.28
C GLU A 182 24.98 -3.66 10.77
N GLU A 183 23.85 -3.13 11.23
CA GLU A 183 23.79 -1.82 11.90
C GLU A 183 24.60 -1.82 13.20
N LEU A 184 24.46 -2.86 14.02
CA LEU A 184 25.26 -3.05 15.23
C LEU A 184 26.75 -3.15 14.91
N ALA A 185 27.14 -3.92 13.89
CA ALA A 185 28.51 -4.05 13.45
C ALA A 185 29.10 -2.71 12.98
N LEU A 186 28.33 -1.89 12.25
CA LEU A 186 28.74 -0.55 11.83
C LEU A 186 28.89 0.41 13.01
N VAL A 187 27.98 0.36 13.98
CA VAL A 187 28.06 1.19 15.19
C VAL A 187 29.27 0.79 16.06
N ILE A 188 29.56 -0.50 16.19
CA ILE A 188 30.72 -0.99 16.94
C ILE A 188 32.01 -0.56 16.24
N LYS A 189 32.10 -0.68 14.91
CA LYS A 189 33.27 -0.26 14.14
C LYS A 189 33.54 1.25 14.24
N LYS A 190 32.48 2.07 14.22
CA LYS A 190 32.56 3.53 14.36
C LYS A 190 32.94 4.00 15.78
N ARG A 191 32.82 3.13 16.79
CA ARG A 191 33.27 3.41 18.17
C ARG A 191 34.72 2.99 18.42
N GLN A 192 35.29 2.21 17.52
CA GLN A 192 36.68 1.74 17.62
C GLN A 192 37.70 2.58 16.80
N GLU A 193 37.15 3.48 15.95
CA GLU A 193 37.92 4.55 15.27
C GLU A 193 37.85 5.87 16.06
#